data_1920783b10d2b5f49d20f03ea24b4f66
#
_entry.id   1920783b10d2b5f49d20f03ea24b4f66
#
_cell.length_a   1.000
_cell.length_b   1.000
_cell.length_c   1.000
_cell.angle_alpha   90.00
_cell.angle_beta   90.00
_cell.angle_gamma   90.00
#
_symmetry.space_group_name_H-M   'P 1'
#
loop_
_entity.id
_entity.type
_entity.pdbx_description
1 polymer ?
#
loop_
_entity_poly.entity_id
_entity_poly.type
_entity_poly.pdbx_seq_one_letter_code
_entity_poly.pdbx_strand_id
1 'polypeptide(L)'
;PTAGLHFTPEVLASIDAAGVDREELTLHVGAGTFKPVKADEIQGHEMHTEYICVHRETLEKLIKHNAEAIAVGTTSVRTLESLYYMGVKLESGLELTEADLHVCQWEPYEGPVAATAANVTPLKAIQNILAYLDRHGLNSLHSSTQIIIAPGYNYKIVKMLVTNFHQPQSTLLLLVSAFLHGGDWHKIYDYALSHDFRFLSYGDSSLLIP
;
A
#
# COMPACT_ATOMS: atom_id res chain seq x y z
N PRO A 1 -8.45 -8.90 1.37
CA PRO A 1 -7.18 -9.42 0.86
C PRO A 1 -6.93 -10.83 1.36
N THR A 2 -6.49 -11.72 0.46
CA THR A 2 -6.31 -13.15 0.76
C THR A 2 -5.16 -13.40 1.74
N ALA A 3 -4.17 -12.53 1.81
CA ALA A 3 -3.11 -12.59 2.81
C ALA A 3 -3.64 -12.50 4.26
N GLY A 4 -4.78 -11.86 4.46
CA GLY A 4 -5.45 -11.80 5.77
C GLY A 4 -6.02 -13.14 6.25
N LEU A 5 -6.23 -14.12 5.36
CA LEU A 5 -6.77 -15.43 5.72
C LEU A 5 -5.81 -16.26 6.59
N HIS A 6 -4.52 -15.91 6.60
CA HIS A 6 -3.52 -16.54 7.46
C HIS A 6 -3.61 -16.08 8.93
N PHE A 7 -4.32 -14.99 9.19
CA PHE A 7 -4.47 -14.41 10.53
C PHE A 7 -5.72 -15.00 11.19
N THR A 8 -5.57 -16.21 11.76
CA THR A 8 -6.62 -16.84 12.55
C THR A 8 -6.87 -16.08 13.86
N PRO A 9 -8.00 -16.31 14.57
CA PRO A 9 -8.24 -15.69 15.88
C PRO A 9 -7.10 -15.93 16.87
N GLU A 10 -6.47 -17.09 16.83
CA GLU A 10 -5.34 -17.45 17.72
C GLU A 10 -4.08 -16.64 17.36
N VAL A 11 -3.79 -16.46 16.08
CA VAL A 11 -2.67 -15.62 15.59
C VAL A 11 -2.92 -14.16 15.98
N LEU A 12 -4.12 -13.66 15.78
CA LEU A 12 -4.49 -12.29 16.17
C LEU A 12 -4.35 -12.08 17.68
N ALA A 13 -4.83 -13.03 18.50
CA ALA A 13 -4.66 -12.97 19.94
C ALA A 13 -3.18 -12.98 20.36
N SER A 14 -2.33 -13.73 19.67
CA SER A 14 -0.89 -13.76 19.94
C SER A 14 -0.21 -12.43 19.59
N ILE A 15 -0.63 -11.80 18.51
CA ILE A 15 -0.16 -10.46 18.08
C ILE A 15 -0.54 -9.41 19.14
N ASP A 16 -1.80 -9.45 19.59
CA ASP A 16 -2.30 -8.54 20.64
C ASP A 16 -1.53 -8.74 21.96
N ALA A 17 -1.29 -10.00 22.36
CA ALA A 17 -0.51 -10.33 23.55
C ALA A 17 0.95 -9.87 23.45
N ALA A 18 1.51 -9.78 22.24
CA ALA A 18 2.82 -9.23 21.98
C ALA A 18 2.85 -7.68 22.00
N GLY A 19 1.71 -7.03 22.18
CA GLY A 19 1.61 -5.56 22.24
C GLY A 19 1.72 -4.89 20.87
N VAL A 20 1.43 -5.60 19.79
CA VAL A 20 1.42 -5.03 18.42
C VAL A 20 0.06 -4.39 18.15
N ASP A 21 0.06 -3.10 17.86
CA ASP A 21 -1.15 -2.38 17.46
C ASP A 21 -1.63 -2.87 16.08
N ARG A 22 -2.93 -3.15 15.96
CA ARG A 22 -3.58 -3.58 14.71
C ARG A 22 -4.61 -2.57 14.27
N GLU A 23 -4.75 -2.43 12.93
CA GLU A 23 -5.81 -1.65 12.31
C GLU A 23 -6.32 -2.31 11.03
N GLU A 24 -7.54 -1.95 10.67
CA GLU A 24 -8.17 -2.37 9.43
C GLU A 24 -8.30 -1.20 8.46
N LEU A 25 -7.97 -1.47 7.20
CA LEU A 25 -8.14 -0.54 6.10
C LEU A 25 -9.25 -1.05 5.17
N THR A 26 -10.11 -0.15 4.71
CA THR A 26 -11.12 -0.50 3.72
C THR A 26 -10.69 -0.02 2.34
N LEU A 27 -10.58 -0.98 1.42
CA LEU A 27 -10.37 -0.75 0.01
C LEU A 27 -11.46 -1.45 -0.80
N HIS A 28 -12.18 -0.71 -1.62
CA HIS A 28 -13.17 -1.26 -2.53
C HIS A 28 -12.50 -1.67 -3.83
N VAL A 29 -12.22 -2.98 -3.95
CA VAL A 29 -11.51 -3.57 -5.08
C VAL A 29 -12.50 -3.88 -6.21
N GLY A 30 -12.30 -3.29 -7.37
CA GLY A 30 -13.07 -3.61 -8.58
C GLY A 30 -12.69 -4.98 -9.17
N ALA A 31 -13.60 -5.60 -9.91
CA ALA A 31 -13.39 -6.90 -10.57
C ALA A 31 -12.21 -6.90 -11.59
N GLY A 32 -11.69 -5.73 -11.96
CA GLY A 32 -10.58 -5.57 -12.88
C GLY A 32 -9.18 -5.72 -12.29
N THR A 33 -9.03 -5.72 -10.96
CA THR A 33 -7.73 -5.66 -10.26
C THR A 33 -6.83 -6.87 -10.52
N PHE A 34 -7.39 -7.99 -10.94
CA PHE A 34 -6.66 -9.25 -11.18
C PHE A 34 -6.39 -9.53 -12.66
N LYS A 35 -6.53 -8.53 -13.54
CA LYS A 35 -6.21 -8.73 -14.96
C LYS A 35 -4.70 -8.84 -15.13
N PRO A 36 -4.21 -9.84 -15.92
CA PRO A 36 -2.80 -9.93 -16.26
C PRO A 36 -2.34 -8.66 -16.99
N VAL A 37 -1.09 -8.28 -16.78
CA VAL A 37 -0.43 -7.24 -17.58
C VAL A 37 -0.35 -7.78 -19.02
N LYS A 38 -1.08 -7.15 -19.94
CA LYS A 38 -1.10 -7.54 -21.36
C LYS A 38 -0.14 -6.71 -22.22
N ALA A 39 0.41 -5.65 -21.64
CA ALA A 39 1.34 -4.78 -22.33
C ALA A 39 2.76 -5.33 -22.23
N ASP A 40 3.54 -5.25 -23.30
CA ASP A 40 4.96 -5.59 -23.32
C ASP A 40 5.79 -4.62 -22.46
N GLU A 41 5.24 -3.42 -22.20
CA GLU A 41 5.82 -2.41 -21.32
C GLU A 41 4.83 -2.01 -20.22
N ILE A 42 5.36 -1.78 -19.00
CA ILE A 42 4.59 -1.41 -17.81
C ILE A 42 3.79 -0.11 -18.05
N GLN A 43 4.35 0.83 -18.83
CA GLN A 43 3.68 2.11 -19.16
C GLN A 43 2.36 1.93 -19.91
N GLY A 44 2.23 0.86 -20.68
CA GLY A 44 0.99 0.53 -21.42
C GLY A 44 -0.10 -0.13 -20.56
N HIS A 45 0.18 -0.46 -19.31
CA HIS A 45 -0.81 -1.07 -18.42
C HIS A 45 -1.59 0.02 -17.67
N GLU A 46 -2.91 0.01 -17.81
CA GLU A 46 -3.81 0.92 -17.10
C GLU A 46 -4.28 0.29 -15.79
N MET A 47 -3.95 0.95 -14.68
CA MET A 47 -4.43 0.56 -13.34
C MET A 47 -5.88 0.99 -13.12
N HIS A 48 -6.67 0.10 -12.53
CA HIS A 48 -8.03 0.45 -12.12
C HIS A 48 -8.03 1.38 -10.93
N THR A 49 -9.02 2.29 -10.90
CA THR A 49 -9.31 3.12 -9.75
C THR A 49 -9.90 2.26 -8.63
N GLU A 50 -9.33 2.35 -7.45
CA GLU A 50 -9.82 1.72 -6.23
C GLU A 50 -10.17 2.80 -5.21
N TYR A 51 -11.35 2.69 -4.59
CA TYR A 51 -11.81 3.63 -3.58
C TYR A 51 -11.34 3.18 -2.21
N ILE A 52 -10.82 4.10 -1.43
CA ILE A 52 -10.29 3.87 -0.09
C ILE A 52 -11.10 4.63 0.94
N CYS A 53 -11.26 4.03 2.12
CA CYS A 53 -11.78 4.66 3.30
C CYS A 53 -10.82 4.38 4.46
N VAL A 54 -10.32 5.43 5.09
CA VAL A 54 -9.38 5.34 6.22
C VAL A 54 -9.90 6.18 7.38
N HIS A 55 -10.12 5.54 8.51
CA HIS A 55 -10.61 6.19 9.71
C HIS A 55 -9.53 7.04 10.40
N ARG A 56 -9.97 8.10 11.08
CA ARG A 56 -9.12 8.97 11.90
C ARG A 56 -8.21 8.17 12.83
N GLU A 57 -8.77 7.20 13.55
CA GLU A 57 -8.03 6.37 14.51
C GLU A 57 -6.84 5.65 13.88
N THR A 58 -6.98 5.20 12.63
CA THR A 58 -5.88 4.58 11.86
C THR A 58 -4.76 5.59 11.60
N LEU A 59 -5.11 6.83 11.23
CA LEU A 59 -4.12 7.90 11.01
C LEU A 59 -3.41 8.29 12.31
N GLU A 60 -4.13 8.37 13.42
CA GLU A 60 -3.56 8.64 14.74
C GLU A 60 -2.59 7.54 15.18
N LYS A 61 -2.93 6.27 14.94
CA LYS A 61 -2.01 5.14 15.19
C LYS A 61 -0.78 5.18 14.27
N LEU A 62 -0.95 5.50 12.99
CA LEU A 62 0.20 5.69 12.09
C LEU A 62 1.12 6.80 12.60
N ILE A 63 0.59 7.91 13.09
CA ILE A 63 1.40 8.99 13.70
C ILE A 63 2.13 8.49 14.94
N LYS A 64 1.45 7.76 15.83
CA LYS A 64 2.05 7.15 17.03
C LYS A 64 3.24 6.25 16.68
N HIS A 65 3.19 5.57 15.55
CA HIS A 65 4.23 4.67 15.04
C HIS A 65 5.12 5.33 13.97
N ASN A 66 5.27 6.67 14.01
CA ASN A 66 6.14 7.43 13.11
C ASN A 66 5.84 7.22 11.61
N ALA A 67 4.57 6.96 11.28
CA ALA A 67 4.09 6.60 9.94
C ALA A 67 4.78 5.36 9.36
N GLU A 68 5.10 4.37 10.20
CA GLU A 68 5.64 3.08 9.79
C GLU A 68 4.62 1.97 10.04
N ALA A 69 4.47 1.06 9.09
CA ALA A 69 3.49 -0.02 9.17
C ALA A 69 4.01 -1.34 8.56
N ILE A 70 3.48 -2.45 9.09
CA ILE A 70 3.53 -3.77 8.47
C ILE A 70 2.23 -3.94 7.71
N ALA A 71 2.31 -4.05 6.39
CA ALA A 71 1.13 -4.25 5.56
C ALA A 71 0.77 -5.74 5.44
N VAL A 72 -0.51 -6.06 5.55
CA VAL A 72 -1.04 -7.40 5.25
C VAL A 72 -1.83 -7.32 3.94
N GLY A 73 -1.23 -7.87 2.88
CA GLY A 73 -1.75 -7.85 1.52
C GLY A 73 -1.35 -6.62 0.72
N THR A 74 -1.23 -6.81 -0.58
CA THR A 74 -0.85 -5.77 -1.56
C THR A 74 -1.87 -4.63 -1.64
N THR A 75 -3.14 -4.89 -1.34
CA THR A 75 -4.20 -3.89 -1.21
C THR A 75 -3.91 -2.90 -0.09
N SER A 76 -3.49 -3.39 1.09
CA SER A 76 -3.10 -2.53 2.21
C SER A 76 -1.87 -1.70 1.87
N VAL A 77 -0.90 -2.28 1.16
CA VAL A 77 0.28 -1.54 0.65
C VAL A 77 -0.17 -0.35 -0.20
N ARG A 78 -1.01 -0.60 -1.21
CA ARG A 78 -1.46 0.45 -2.12
C ARG A 78 -2.21 1.57 -1.37
N THR A 79 -3.02 1.21 -0.39
CA THR A 79 -3.71 2.20 0.45
C THR A 79 -2.71 3.03 1.26
N LEU A 80 -1.83 2.39 2.01
CA LEU A 80 -0.85 3.08 2.88
C LEU A 80 0.08 4.00 2.08
N GLU A 81 0.63 3.51 0.98
CA GLU A 81 1.51 4.32 0.12
C GLU A 81 0.73 5.46 -0.56
N SER A 82 -0.55 5.28 -0.90
CA SER A 82 -1.40 6.35 -1.42
C SER A 82 -1.66 7.44 -0.38
N LEU A 83 -1.86 7.09 0.90
CA LEU A 83 -2.01 8.08 1.97
C LEU A 83 -0.82 9.04 2.04
N TYR A 84 0.39 8.55 1.83
CA TYR A 84 1.56 9.41 1.75
C TYR A 84 1.40 10.49 0.68
N TYR A 85 1.05 10.12 -0.55
CA TYR A 85 0.89 11.09 -1.65
C TYR A 85 -0.32 12.01 -1.48
N MET A 86 -1.40 11.55 -0.87
CA MET A 86 -2.53 12.40 -0.48
C MET A 86 -2.08 13.48 0.51
N GLY A 87 -1.29 13.09 1.52
CA GLY A 87 -0.71 14.04 2.48
C GLY A 87 0.31 15.00 1.85
N VAL A 88 1.06 14.56 0.83
CA VAL A 88 1.95 15.42 0.03
C VAL A 88 1.16 16.48 -0.74
N LYS A 89 0.03 16.12 -1.35
CA LYS A 89 -0.84 17.09 -2.04
C LYS A 89 -1.32 18.19 -1.10
N LEU A 90 -1.67 17.84 0.13
CA LEU A 90 -2.13 18.80 1.14
C LEU A 90 -1.02 19.76 1.61
N GLU A 91 0.25 19.46 1.36
CA GLU A 91 1.36 20.40 1.66
C GLU A 91 1.32 21.66 0.78
N SER A 92 0.63 21.62 -0.36
CA SER A 92 0.48 22.76 -1.27
C SER A 92 -0.26 23.95 -0.64
N GLY A 93 -0.99 23.72 0.45
CA GLY A 93 -1.84 24.76 1.09
C GLY A 93 -3.09 25.13 0.29
N LEU A 94 -3.36 24.45 -0.81
CA LEU A 94 -4.57 24.64 -1.61
C LEU A 94 -5.78 24.04 -0.89
N GLU A 95 -6.94 24.64 -1.10
CA GLU A 95 -8.22 24.06 -0.71
C GLU A 95 -8.54 22.89 -1.65
N LEU A 96 -8.31 21.67 -1.15
CA LEU A 96 -8.53 20.42 -1.89
C LEU A 96 -9.74 19.69 -1.32
N THR A 97 -10.52 19.06 -2.21
CA THR A 97 -11.58 18.12 -1.83
C THR A 97 -11.03 16.70 -1.74
N GLU A 98 -11.79 15.77 -1.15
CA GLU A 98 -11.42 14.35 -1.14
C GLU A 98 -11.21 13.77 -2.55
N ALA A 99 -11.94 14.29 -3.56
CA ALA A 99 -11.75 13.89 -4.96
C ALA A 99 -10.41 14.36 -5.53
N ASP A 100 -9.92 15.55 -5.14
CA ASP A 100 -8.63 16.09 -5.57
C ASP A 100 -7.44 15.32 -4.95
N LEU A 101 -7.69 14.60 -3.86
CA LEU A 101 -6.70 13.73 -3.23
C LEU A 101 -6.49 12.39 -3.96
N HIS A 102 -7.28 12.10 -5.01
CA HIS A 102 -7.04 10.92 -5.88
C HIS A 102 -5.57 10.82 -6.27
N VAL A 103 -4.98 9.62 -6.12
CA VAL A 103 -3.58 9.36 -6.52
C VAL A 103 -3.57 8.74 -7.90
N CYS A 104 -3.02 9.45 -8.88
CA CYS A 104 -2.87 8.95 -10.24
C CYS A 104 -1.78 7.89 -10.36
N GLN A 105 -1.85 7.07 -11.43
CA GLN A 105 -1.01 5.88 -11.60
C GLN A 105 0.49 6.17 -11.50
N TRP A 106 0.98 7.20 -12.21
CA TRP A 106 2.40 7.54 -12.30
C TRP A 106 2.82 8.72 -11.43
N GLU A 107 1.89 9.25 -10.65
CA GLU A 107 2.12 10.42 -9.79
C GLU A 107 3.29 10.24 -8.79
N PRO A 108 3.60 9.04 -8.28
CA PRO A 108 4.79 8.82 -7.45
C PRO A 108 6.13 9.05 -8.13
N TYR A 109 6.17 8.98 -9.45
CA TYR A 109 7.42 8.94 -10.22
C TYR A 109 7.71 10.26 -10.95
N GLU A 110 6.67 11.04 -11.26
CA GLU A 110 6.80 12.23 -12.09
C GLU A 110 5.80 13.32 -11.70
N GLY A 111 6.07 14.53 -12.17
CA GLY A 111 5.20 15.67 -11.97
C GLY A 111 5.36 16.39 -10.62
N PRO A 112 4.46 17.36 -10.32
CA PRO A 112 4.60 18.24 -9.17
C PRO A 112 4.54 17.51 -7.82
N VAL A 113 3.71 16.48 -7.70
CA VAL A 113 3.56 15.71 -6.46
C VAL A 113 4.84 14.93 -6.16
N ALA A 114 5.45 14.28 -7.15
CA ALA A 114 6.73 13.60 -6.99
C ALA A 114 7.84 14.57 -6.56
N ALA A 115 7.88 15.75 -7.15
CA ALA A 115 8.83 16.79 -6.76
C ALA A 115 8.64 17.29 -5.33
N THR A 116 7.39 17.50 -4.92
CA THR A 116 7.04 17.91 -3.54
C THR A 116 7.36 16.80 -2.53
N ALA A 117 7.12 15.53 -2.91
CA ALA A 117 7.35 14.35 -2.08
C ALA A 117 8.83 14.23 -1.62
N ALA A 118 9.79 14.76 -2.38
CA ALA A 118 11.19 14.77 -1.98
C ALA A 118 11.46 15.53 -0.66
N ASN A 119 10.59 16.45 -0.28
CA ASN A 119 10.74 17.32 0.88
C ASN A 119 9.72 17.05 2.01
N VAL A 120 8.82 16.09 1.84
CA VAL A 120 7.76 15.77 2.82
C VAL A 120 8.04 14.41 3.45
N THR A 121 8.20 14.39 4.77
CA THR A 121 8.37 13.11 5.49
C THR A 121 7.05 12.34 5.56
N PRO A 122 7.08 10.99 5.66
CA PRO A 122 5.88 10.20 5.83
C PRO A 122 5.01 10.65 7.01
N LEU A 123 5.63 10.95 8.15
CA LEU A 123 4.95 11.46 9.33
C LEU A 123 4.23 12.78 9.04
N LYS A 124 4.90 13.73 8.36
CA LYS A 124 4.30 15.01 7.99
C LYS A 124 3.12 14.83 7.05
N ALA A 125 3.22 13.92 6.08
CA ALA A 125 2.12 13.62 5.16
C ALA A 125 0.87 13.11 5.91
N ILE A 126 1.03 12.17 6.86
CA ILE A 126 -0.10 11.67 7.65
C ILE A 126 -0.67 12.76 8.57
N GLN A 127 0.18 13.62 9.16
CA GLN A 127 -0.26 14.76 9.94
C GLN A 127 -1.08 15.76 9.09
N ASN A 128 -0.71 15.98 7.83
CA ASN A 128 -1.46 16.83 6.90
C ASN A 128 -2.87 16.29 6.65
N ILE A 129 -3.00 14.95 6.50
CA ILE A 129 -4.34 14.32 6.35
C ILE A 129 -5.16 14.50 7.63
N LEU A 130 -4.59 14.28 8.81
CA LEU A 130 -5.30 14.46 10.06
C LEU A 130 -5.77 15.91 10.22
N ALA A 131 -4.91 16.90 9.92
CA ALA A 131 -5.27 18.30 9.93
C ALA A 131 -6.36 18.66 8.89
N TYR A 132 -6.37 17.99 7.75
CA TYR A 132 -7.46 18.09 6.77
C TYR A 132 -8.78 17.59 7.35
N LEU A 133 -8.80 16.42 7.99
CA LEU A 133 -9.99 15.88 8.64
C LEU A 133 -10.51 16.85 9.75
N ASP A 134 -9.60 17.43 10.54
CA ASP A 134 -9.94 18.38 11.59
C ASP A 134 -10.65 19.64 11.03
N ARG A 135 -10.08 20.22 9.97
CA ARG A 135 -10.65 21.42 9.33
C ARG A 135 -12.04 21.19 8.75
N HIS A 136 -12.30 19.99 8.24
CA HIS A 136 -13.57 19.64 7.61
C HIS A 136 -14.55 18.92 8.54
N GLY A 137 -14.18 18.67 9.81
CA GLY A 137 -15.03 17.95 10.77
C GLY A 137 -15.31 16.50 10.38
N LEU A 138 -14.34 15.84 9.72
CA LEU A 138 -14.47 14.48 9.21
C LEU A 138 -13.85 13.46 10.17
N ASN A 139 -14.46 12.27 10.25
CA ASN A 139 -13.95 11.12 11.02
C ASN A 139 -13.23 10.07 10.17
N SER A 140 -13.30 10.21 8.85
CA SER A 140 -12.64 9.32 7.91
C SER A 140 -12.29 10.08 6.63
N LEU A 141 -11.22 9.64 5.97
CA LEU A 141 -10.83 10.08 4.64
C LEU A 141 -11.45 9.13 3.61
N HIS A 142 -12.18 9.70 2.63
CA HIS A 142 -12.68 8.97 1.47
C HIS A 142 -12.03 9.51 0.22
N SER A 143 -11.26 8.69 -0.47
CA SER A 143 -10.62 9.07 -1.73
C SER A 143 -10.41 7.85 -2.61
N SER A 144 -9.54 7.94 -3.59
CA SER A 144 -9.27 6.84 -4.51
C SER A 144 -7.82 6.82 -4.97
N THR A 145 -7.41 5.68 -5.53
CA THR A 145 -6.06 5.51 -6.05
C THR A 145 -6.02 4.65 -7.30
N GLN A 146 -5.11 4.99 -8.19
CA GLN A 146 -4.64 4.17 -9.29
C GLN A 146 -3.15 3.84 -9.14
N ILE A 147 -2.55 4.12 -7.98
CA ILE A 147 -1.10 3.98 -7.79
C ILE A 147 -0.58 2.66 -8.34
N ILE A 148 0.46 2.72 -9.15
CA ILE A 148 1.28 1.58 -9.52
C ILE A 148 2.56 1.61 -8.69
N ILE A 149 2.93 0.44 -8.15
CA ILE A 149 4.18 0.27 -7.43
C ILE A 149 5.03 -0.70 -8.22
N ALA A 150 6.13 -0.21 -8.78
CA ALA A 150 7.01 -0.93 -9.70
C ALA A 150 8.47 -0.74 -9.29
N PRO A 151 9.41 -1.56 -9.81
CA PRO A 151 10.84 -1.40 -9.54
C PRO A 151 11.32 0.05 -9.69
N GLY A 152 12.07 0.53 -8.69
CA GLY A 152 12.47 1.93 -8.56
C GLY A 152 11.58 2.76 -7.62
N TYR A 153 10.44 2.22 -7.17
CA TYR A 153 9.63 2.85 -6.14
C TYR A 153 10.31 2.78 -4.76
N ASN A 154 10.36 3.89 -4.05
CA ASN A 154 10.85 3.96 -2.68
C ASN A 154 9.67 3.98 -1.71
N TYR A 155 9.49 2.90 -0.96
CA TYR A 155 8.42 2.77 0.03
C TYR A 155 8.53 3.84 1.12
N LYS A 156 7.39 4.43 1.48
CA LYS A 156 7.31 5.53 2.44
C LYS A 156 6.84 5.04 3.81
N ILE A 157 5.72 4.36 3.84
CA ILE A 157 5.02 3.94 5.07
C ILE A 157 5.27 2.45 5.36
N VAL A 158 5.21 1.60 4.33
CA VAL A 158 5.32 0.16 4.52
C VAL A 158 6.77 -0.26 4.73
N LYS A 159 7.05 -0.88 5.89
CA LYS A 159 8.38 -1.38 6.28
C LYS A 159 8.52 -2.89 6.22
N MET A 160 7.41 -3.61 6.37
CA MET A 160 7.34 -5.06 6.19
C MET A 160 6.04 -5.41 5.46
N LEU A 161 6.04 -6.53 4.75
CA LEU A 161 4.90 -6.95 3.96
C LEU A 161 4.60 -8.43 4.17
N VAL A 162 3.37 -8.73 4.63
CA VAL A 162 2.82 -10.09 4.59
C VAL A 162 2.00 -10.23 3.31
N THR A 163 2.38 -11.18 2.45
CA THR A 163 1.70 -11.39 1.18
C THR A 163 1.76 -12.85 0.72
N ASN A 164 0.78 -13.28 -0.09
CA ASN A 164 0.82 -14.54 -0.80
C ASN A 164 1.86 -14.48 -1.94
N PHE A 165 2.21 -15.63 -2.50
CA PHE A 165 3.01 -15.73 -3.71
C PHE A 165 2.16 -15.43 -4.94
N HIS A 166 2.63 -14.54 -5.80
CA HIS A 166 1.91 -14.02 -6.97
C HIS A 166 2.41 -14.63 -8.28
N GLN A 167 1.57 -14.58 -9.32
CA GLN A 167 1.93 -15.03 -10.66
C GLN A 167 2.96 -14.10 -11.31
N PRO A 168 3.81 -14.66 -12.18
CA PRO A 168 4.58 -13.87 -13.15
C PRO A 168 3.67 -12.94 -13.98
N GLN A 169 4.23 -11.84 -14.47
CA GLN A 169 3.51 -10.86 -15.30
C GLN A 169 2.27 -10.24 -14.62
N SER A 170 2.29 -10.11 -13.31
CA SER A 170 1.26 -9.41 -12.54
C SER A 170 1.80 -8.11 -11.93
N THR A 171 0.93 -7.10 -11.81
CA THR A 171 1.25 -5.86 -11.09
C THR A 171 1.60 -6.12 -9.62
N LEU A 172 1.08 -7.22 -9.06
CA LEU A 172 1.38 -7.64 -7.68
C LEU A 172 2.83 -8.09 -7.52
N LEU A 173 3.38 -8.79 -8.53
CA LEU A 173 4.80 -9.16 -8.51
C LEU A 173 5.72 -7.95 -8.74
N LEU A 174 5.29 -6.96 -9.52
CA LEU A 174 6.03 -5.68 -9.62
C LEU A 174 6.15 -4.98 -8.28
N LEU A 175 5.06 -4.95 -7.51
CA LEU A 175 5.03 -4.39 -6.15
C LEU A 175 6.00 -5.12 -5.22
N VAL A 176 5.98 -6.47 -5.23
CA VAL A 176 6.91 -7.28 -4.43
C VAL A 176 8.35 -7.07 -4.87
N SER A 177 8.61 -7.03 -6.18
CA SER A 177 9.94 -6.76 -6.74
C SER A 177 10.47 -5.39 -6.31
N ALA A 178 9.61 -4.36 -6.34
CA ALA A 178 9.96 -3.02 -5.84
C ALA A 178 10.30 -3.04 -4.35
N PHE A 179 9.54 -3.81 -3.54
CA PHE A 179 9.74 -3.92 -2.09
C PHE A 179 11.10 -4.56 -1.75
N LEU A 180 11.55 -5.49 -2.56
CA LEU A 180 12.82 -6.21 -2.40
C LEU A 180 13.95 -5.64 -3.27
N HIS A 181 13.89 -4.35 -3.60
CA HIS A 181 14.90 -3.65 -4.40
C HIS A 181 15.27 -4.31 -5.74
N GLY A 182 14.29 -4.99 -6.37
CA GLY A 182 14.37 -5.47 -7.74
C GLY A 182 15.05 -6.81 -7.97
N GLY A 183 15.91 -7.30 -7.06
CA GLY A 183 16.75 -8.47 -7.31
C GLY A 183 16.40 -9.72 -6.51
N ASP A 184 16.09 -9.55 -5.24
CA ASP A 184 15.99 -10.69 -4.31
C ASP A 184 14.69 -11.48 -4.39
N TRP A 185 13.65 -10.97 -5.05
CA TRP A 185 12.40 -11.68 -5.20
C TRP A 185 12.56 -13.03 -5.95
N HIS A 186 13.48 -13.13 -6.92
CA HIS A 186 13.75 -14.38 -7.62
C HIS A 186 14.23 -15.47 -6.65
N LYS A 187 15.16 -15.17 -5.76
CA LYS A 187 15.67 -16.12 -4.76
C LYS A 187 14.55 -16.66 -3.87
N ILE A 188 13.62 -15.77 -3.45
CA ILE A 188 12.49 -16.14 -2.60
C ILE A 188 11.53 -17.05 -3.38
N TYR A 189 11.24 -16.72 -4.63
CA TYR A 189 10.32 -17.49 -5.47
C TYR A 189 10.92 -18.82 -5.91
N ASP A 190 12.22 -18.87 -6.24
CA ASP A 190 12.93 -20.11 -6.56
C ASP A 190 12.96 -21.05 -5.34
N TYR A 191 13.19 -20.48 -4.15
CA TYR A 191 13.09 -21.25 -2.91
C TYR A 191 11.68 -21.82 -2.73
N ALA A 192 10.65 -21.01 -2.86
CA ALA A 192 9.26 -21.43 -2.70
C ALA A 192 8.88 -22.54 -3.71
N LEU A 193 9.28 -22.39 -4.98
CA LEU A 193 9.03 -23.40 -6.02
C LEU A 193 9.76 -24.72 -5.76
N SER A 194 10.95 -24.69 -5.18
CA SER A 194 11.74 -25.87 -4.88
C SER A 194 11.35 -26.57 -3.56
N HIS A 195 10.46 -25.96 -2.75
CA HIS A 195 10.04 -26.46 -1.44
C HIS A 195 8.52 -26.65 -1.33
N ASP A 196 7.84 -26.90 -2.43
CA ASP A 196 6.41 -27.22 -2.50
C ASP A 196 5.46 -26.16 -1.91
N PHE A 197 5.87 -24.88 -1.89
CA PHE A 197 4.99 -23.80 -1.50
C PHE A 197 3.87 -23.64 -2.51
N ARG A 198 2.66 -23.39 -2.00
CA ARG A 198 1.47 -23.16 -2.81
C ARG A 198 1.36 -21.67 -3.12
N PHE A 199 0.98 -21.37 -4.34
CA PHE A 199 0.87 -20.01 -4.87
C PHE A 199 -0.58 -19.52 -4.86
N LEU A 200 -0.75 -18.21 -5.09
CA LEU A 200 -2.04 -17.51 -5.25
C LEU A 200 -2.85 -17.39 -3.96
N SER A 201 -4.13 -17.09 -4.12
CA SER A 201 -5.04 -16.64 -3.06
C SER A 201 -5.21 -17.62 -1.91
N TYR A 202 -5.16 -18.90 -2.17
CA TYR A 202 -5.29 -19.98 -1.17
C TYR A 202 -3.97 -20.71 -0.91
N GLY A 203 -2.88 -20.13 -1.38
CA GLY A 203 -1.54 -20.63 -1.17
C GLY A 203 -0.92 -20.16 0.13
N ASP A 204 0.38 -20.42 0.22
CA ASP A 204 1.16 -20.00 1.37
C ASP A 204 1.48 -18.49 1.33
N SER A 205 1.91 -17.94 2.45
CA SER A 205 2.29 -16.53 2.56
C SER A 205 3.74 -16.38 2.99
N SER A 206 4.27 -15.20 2.77
CA SER A 206 5.60 -14.79 3.19
C SER A 206 5.54 -13.50 4.00
N LEU A 207 6.41 -13.36 4.99
CA LEU A 207 6.73 -12.08 5.60
C LEU A 207 8.01 -11.57 4.96
N LEU A 208 7.90 -10.49 4.19
CA LEU A 208 9.01 -9.84 3.51
C LEU A 208 9.56 -8.71 4.38
N ILE A 209 10.86 -8.73 4.61
CA ILE A 209 11.63 -7.72 5.34
C ILE A 209 12.77 -7.31 4.40
N PRO A 210 12.78 -6.06 3.85
CA PRO A 210 13.78 -5.61 2.88
C PRO A 210 15.15 -5.36 3.50
#